data_eaf848c4a6f03c11a8990ca2f7cdfdea
#
_entry.id   eaf848c4a6f03c11a8990ca2f7cdfdea
#
_cell.length_a   1.000
_cell.length_b   1.000
_cell.length_c   1.000
_cell.angle_alpha   90.00
_cell.angle_beta   90.00
_cell.angle_gamma   90.00
#
_symmetry.space_group_name_H-M   'P 1'
#
loop_
_entity.id
_entity.type
_entity.pdbx_description
1 polymer ?
#
loop_
_entity_poly.entity_id
_entity_poly.type
_entity_poly.pdbx_seq_one_letter_code
_entity_poly.pdbx_strand_id
1 'polypeptide(L)'
;MYPRRTRVAVAAALLIGLAGCGADEQPDAAGSGTAQQGGCATETTSGREGVDLLAIPPAKVTLTNPGSGERKVAAAAPDRNSPQSATLVTTSSVAAVGDEQAQTVEMPLEARFHCTDSTDVEMVLGTVTSPDAELNGQLRPVAGSQAGLAIGPGSMPISLRLLPAESAGSQARLAVEQALVQSLQLSVPLPTEPIAVGATWRAERTINSAATVTQHIDATLTAWEGNRLTMDVTVDETPVNSVFVIPGSDQTLNISRFSNSGTGQVTLDLTRGLPVSARIDVDGARELFGADPAQPLIQRTSLSVGWR
;
A
#
# COMPACT_ATOMS: atom_id res chain seq x y z
N MET A 1 -2.74 -54.41 -1.63
CA MET A 1 -4.07 -54.91 -1.20
C MET A 1 -5.06 -53.77 -1.44
N TYR A 2 -5.78 -53.82 -2.56
CA TYR A 2 -6.88 -52.88 -2.89
C TYR A 2 -8.19 -53.46 -2.36
N PRO A 3 -9.18 -52.65 -1.96
CA PRO A 3 -10.50 -52.79 -2.59
C PRO A 3 -11.17 -51.43 -2.93
N ARG A 4 -11.64 -51.38 -4.08
CA ARG A 4 -13.03 -51.49 -4.61
C ARG A 4 -13.93 -50.22 -4.47
N ARG A 5 -14.20 -49.74 -5.65
CA ARG A 5 -15.17 -48.68 -6.02
C ARG A 5 -16.63 -49.14 -5.71
N THR A 6 -17.44 -48.18 -5.28
CA THR A 6 -18.89 -48.29 -5.41
C THR A 6 -19.45 -47.03 -6.06
N ARG A 7 -20.00 -47.20 -7.25
CA ARG A 7 -20.79 -46.18 -7.97
C ARG A 7 -22.25 -46.34 -7.49
N VAL A 8 -22.91 -45.22 -7.18
CA VAL A 8 -24.38 -45.19 -7.08
C VAL A 8 -24.87 -44.10 -8.04
N ALA A 9 -25.65 -44.56 -9.02
CA ALA A 9 -26.41 -43.74 -9.93
C ALA A 9 -27.87 -43.71 -9.44
N VAL A 10 -28.51 -42.57 -9.41
CA VAL A 10 -29.97 -42.42 -9.29
C VAL A 10 -30.39 -41.24 -10.16
N ALA A 11 -31.00 -41.52 -11.12
CA ALA A 11 -32.20 -41.42 -11.91
C ALA A 11 -32.95 -40.06 -11.83
N ALA A 12 -33.23 -39.57 -13.03
CA ALA A 12 -34.04 -38.46 -13.40
C ALA A 12 -35.56 -38.64 -13.06
N ALA A 13 -36.21 -37.55 -12.73
CA ALA A 13 -37.65 -37.44 -12.86
C ALA A 13 -38.03 -36.12 -13.50
N LEU A 14 -38.52 -36.20 -14.72
CA LEU A 14 -39.26 -35.14 -15.44
C LEU A 14 -40.66 -35.00 -14.83
N LEU A 15 -41.09 -33.75 -14.61
CA LEU A 15 -42.52 -33.41 -14.57
C LEU A 15 -42.78 -32.14 -15.40
N ILE A 16 -43.60 -32.31 -16.42
CA ILE A 16 -44.17 -31.35 -17.33
C ILE A 16 -45.46 -30.81 -16.68
N GLY A 17 -45.66 -29.50 -16.69
CA GLY A 17 -46.90 -28.87 -16.22
C GLY A 17 -47.10 -27.43 -16.68
N LEU A 18 -47.65 -27.28 -17.85
CA LEU A 18 -48.74 -26.38 -18.32
C LEU A 18 -48.63 -24.84 -18.15
N ALA A 19 -48.86 -24.24 -19.27
CA ALA A 19 -49.01 -22.84 -19.63
C ALA A 19 -50.04 -22.05 -18.82
N GLY A 20 -49.67 -20.79 -18.49
CA GLY A 20 -50.58 -19.72 -18.08
C GLY A 20 -50.04 -18.41 -18.66
N CYS A 21 -50.77 -17.89 -19.67
CA CYS A 21 -50.58 -16.52 -20.16
C CYS A 21 -51.04 -15.52 -19.11
N GLY A 22 -50.28 -14.48 -18.87
CA GLY A 22 -50.68 -13.33 -18.07
C GLY A 22 -49.58 -12.29 -17.94
N ALA A 23 -49.77 -11.15 -18.62
CA ALA A 23 -49.29 -9.81 -18.37
C ALA A 23 -47.79 -9.54 -18.34
N ASP A 24 -47.41 -8.63 -19.19
CA ASP A 24 -46.12 -7.90 -19.25
C ASP A 24 -45.71 -7.35 -17.87
N GLU A 25 -44.75 -8.01 -17.24
CA GLU A 25 -43.88 -7.40 -16.26
C GLU A 25 -42.47 -7.58 -16.79
N GLN A 26 -41.91 -6.46 -17.21
CA GLN A 26 -40.52 -6.28 -17.60
C GLN A 26 -39.67 -6.68 -16.41
N PRO A 27 -38.72 -7.63 -16.51
CA PRO A 27 -37.82 -7.91 -15.40
C PRO A 27 -36.90 -6.69 -15.25
N ASP A 28 -37.04 -6.03 -14.12
CA ASP A 28 -36.05 -5.07 -13.65
C ASP A 28 -34.67 -5.72 -13.75
N ALA A 29 -33.87 -5.16 -14.64
CA ALA A 29 -32.47 -5.51 -14.77
C ALA A 29 -31.83 -5.32 -13.40
N ALA A 30 -31.35 -6.42 -12.82
CA ALA A 30 -30.51 -6.42 -11.65
C ALA A 30 -29.43 -5.35 -11.83
N GLY A 31 -29.43 -4.39 -10.92
CA GLY A 31 -28.60 -3.20 -11.00
C GLY A 31 -27.14 -3.53 -11.21
N SER A 32 -26.67 -3.26 -12.40
CA SER A 32 -25.29 -2.99 -12.67
C SER A 32 -24.90 -1.86 -11.72
N GLY A 33 -23.94 -2.11 -10.82
CA GLY A 33 -23.42 -1.10 -9.93
C GLY A 33 -23.06 0.13 -10.75
N THR A 34 -23.86 1.17 -10.64
CA THR A 34 -23.60 2.48 -11.22
C THR A 34 -22.26 2.93 -10.64
N ALA A 35 -21.23 2.94 -11.49
CA ALA A 35 -20.01 3.67 -11.19
C ALA A 35 -20.42 5.07 -10.71
N GLN A 36 -20.15 5.38 -9.44
CA GLN A 36 -20.45 6.68 -8.86
C GLN A 36 -19.64 7.74 -9.62
N GLN A 37 -20.29 8.36 -10.61
CA GLN A 37 -19.72 9.46 -11.38
C GLN A 37 -19.85 10.73 -10.55
N GLY A 38 -18.76 11.15 -9.94
CA GLY A 38 -18.62 12.43 -9.25
C GLY A 38 -18.95 12.37 -7.75
N GLY A 39 -18.14 13.08 -6.96
CA GLY A 39 -18.38 13.27 -5.53
C GLY A 39 -17.56 12.36 -4.61
N CYS A 40 -17.85 12.46 -3.31
CA CYS A 40 -17.25 11.68 -2.23
C CYS A 40 -17.74 10.23 -2.20
N ALA A 41 -17.03 9.36 -1.48
CA ALA A 41 -17.47 7.99 -1.21
C ALA A 41 -18.58 7.99 -0.15
N THR A 42 -19.71 7.35 -0.46
CA THR A 42 -20.82 7.15 0.48
C THR A 42 -20.70 5.84 1.27
N GLU A 43 -19.94 4.88 0.73
CA GLU A 43 -19.65 3.61 1.36
C GLU A 43 -18.22 3.63 1.92
N THR A 44 -18.00 2.92 3.02
CA THR A 44 -16.71 2.75 3.64
C THR A 44 -16.34 1.28 3.75
N THR A 45 -15.06 0.97 3.63
CA THR A 45 -14.50 -0.34 3.96
C THR A 45 -14.46 -0.59 5.47
N SER A 46 -14.63 0.45 6.28
CA SER A 46 -14.60 0.34 7.75
C SER A 46 -15.73 -0.53 8.29
N GLY A 47 -15.39 -1.53 9.11
CA GLY A 47 -16.35 -2.43 9.75
C GLY A 47 -17.00 -3.47 8.82
N ARG A 48 -16.58 -3.57 7.54
CA ARG A 48 -17.08 -4.60 6.64
C ARG A 48 -16.43 -5.95 6.96
N GLU A 49 -17.20 -7.02 6.79
CA GLU A 49 -16.69 -8.39 6.93
C GLU A 49 -15.64 -8.68 5.84
N GLY A 50 -14.57 -9.41 6.19
CA GLY A 50 -13.47 -9.75 5.30
C GLY A 50 -12.46 -8.64 5.07
N VAL A 51 -12.55 -7.52 5.79
CA VAL A 51 -11.55 -6.46 5.75
C VAL A 51 -10.34 -6.82 6.61
N ASP A 52 -9.16 -6.81 5.99
CA ASP A 52 -7.88 -6.86 6.68
C ASP A 52 -7.47 -5.44 7.12
N LEU A 53 -7.29 -5.24 8.43
CA LEU A 53 -6.87 -3.98 9.00
C LEU A 53 -5.37 -4.01 9.30
N LEU A 54 -4.62 -3.14 8.62
CA LEU A 54 -3.17 -3.02 8.72
C LEU A 54 -2.81 -1.68 9.39
N ALA A 55 -2.20 -1.74 10.55
CA ALA A 55 -1.69 -0.55 11.20
C ALA A 55 -0.44 -0.05 10.46
N ILE A 56 -0.43 1.23 10.09
CA ILE A 56 0.77 1.88 9.56
C ILE A 56 1.48 2.55 10.74
N PRO A 57 2.76 2.23 11.00
CA PRO A 57 3.49 2.82 12.11
C PRO A 57 3.47 4.35 12.01
N PRO A 58 2.94 5.06 13.02
CA PRO A 58 2.89 6.51 12.98
C PRO A 58 4.29 7.10 13.03
N ALA A 59 4.52 8.17 12.28
CA ALA A 59 5.79 8.88 12.32
C ALA A 59 5.74 10.03 13.33
N LYS A 60 6.80 10.18 14.11
CA LYS A 60 7.06 11.39 14.87
C LYS A 60 7.70 12.42 13.93
N VAL A 61 7.01 13.52 13.66
CA VAL A 61 7.51 14.60 12.83
C VAL A 61 8.20 15.66 13.71
N THR A 62 9.42 16.05 13.35
CA THR A 62 10.20 17.07 14.05
C THR A 62 10.70 18.10 13.04
N LEU A 63 10.19 19.33 13.12
CA LEU A 63 10.64 20.44 12.30
C LEU A 63 12.04 20.85 12.72
N THR A 64 13.02 20.84 11.81
CA THR A 64 14.41 21.22 12.07
C THR A 64 14.72 22.63 11.59
N ASN A 65 14.08 23.07 10.51
CA ASN A 65 14.18 24.45 9.98
C ASN A 65 12.83 24.83 9.36
N PRO A 66 12.24 25.94 9.74
CA PRO A 66 10.94 26.35 9.19
C PRO A 66 10.99 26.97 7.79
N GLY A 67 12.17 27.10 7.18
CA GLY A 67 12.35 27.73 5.88
C GLY A 67 12.44 29.25 5.94
N SER A 68 12.53 29.88 4.76
CA SER A 68 12.73 31.31 4.60
C SER A 68 11.50 31.96 3.93
N GLY A 69 11.14 33.16 4.36
CA GLY A 69 10.02 33.93 3.80
C GLY A 69 8.73 33.80 4.59
N GLU A 70 7.60 34.04 3.94
CA GLU A 70 6.28 33.93 4.55
C GLU A 70 5.96 32.47 4.86
N ARG A 71 5.70 32.18 6.13
CA ARG A 71 5.37 30.83 6.63
C ARG A 71 3.88 30.64 6.71
N LYS A 72 3.41 29.46 6.29
CA LYS A 72 2.01 29.05 6.42
C LYS A 72 1.90 27.61 6.84
N VAL A 73 0.79 27.23 7.46
CA VAL A 73 0.50 25.85 7.83
C VAL A 73 0.12 25.07 6.57
N ALA A 74 0.72 23.91 6.40
CA ALA A 74 0.36 22.98 5.32
C ALA A 74 -0.91 22.19 5.73
N ALA A 75 -2.03 22.92 5.85
CA ALA A 75 -3.30 22.35 6.25
C ALA A 75 -3.95 21.60 5.09
N ALA A 76 -4.36 20.34 5.34
CA ALA A 76 -5.17 19.58 4.39
C ALA A 76 -6.49 20.31 4.09
N ALA A 77 -6.86 20.39 2.82
CA ALA A 77 -8.10 20.99 2.31
C ALA A 77 -8.80 20.01 1.35
N PRO A 78 -9.27 18.83 1.85
CA PRO A 78 -9.73 17.72 1.04
C PRO A 78 -10.82 18.08 0.03
N ASP A 79 -10.56 17.85 -1.25
CA ASP A 79 -11.59 17.95 -2.28
C ASP A 79 -12.46 16.69 -2.28
N ARG A 80 -13.66 16.82 -1.73
CA ARG A 80 -14.66 15.74 -1.70
C ARG A 80 -15.54 15.67 -2.93
N ASN A 81 -15.35 16.57 -3.90
CA ASN A 81 -16.20 16.64 -5.08
C ASN A 81 -15.62 15.89 -6.28
N SER A 82 -14.33 15.59 -6.23
CA SER A 82 -13.62 14.99 -7.37
C SER A 82 -12.93 13.69 -6.98
N PRO A 83 -13.02 12.65 -7.85
CA PRO A 83 -12.21 11.45 -7.70
C PRO A 83 -10.75 11.78 -7.93
N GLN A 84 -9.88 10.97 -7.33
CA GLN A 84 -8.44 11.07 -7.47
C GLN A 84 -7.95 9.79 -8.16
N SER A 85 -7.34 9.91 -9.33
CA SER A 85 -6.65 8.79 -9.97
C SER A 85 -5.16 8.85 -9.65
N ALA A 86 -4.57 7.71 -9.38
CA ALA A 86 -3.14 7.54 -9.20
C ALA A 86 -2.73 6.12 -9.61
N THR A 87 -1.47 5.94 -9.95
CA THR A 87 -0.89 4.61 -10.16
C THR A 87 0.28 4.45 -9.21
N LEU A 88 0.20 3.44 -8.34
CA LEU A 88 1.32 3.00 -7.52
C LEU A 88 2.15 1.98 -8.30
N VAL A 89 3.45 2.17 -8.33
CA VAL A 89 4.41 1.19 -8.85
C VAL A 89 5.42 0.88 -7.76
N THR A 90 5.54 -0.39 -7.38
CA THR A 90 6.56 -0.84 -6.46
C THR A 90 7.45 -1.87 -7.12
N THR A 91 8.75 -1.77 -6.89
CA THR A 91 9.70 -2.82 -7.25
C THR A 91 10.55 -3.12 -6.03
N SER A 92 10.48 -4.35 -5.54
CA SER A 92 11.31 -4.81 -4.42
C SER A 92 12.18 -5.97 -4.86
N SER A 93 13.43 -6.03 -4.39
CA SER A 93 14.28 -7.19 -4.61
C SER A 93 15.05 -7.59 -3.35
N VAL A 94 15.33 -8.88 -3.26
CA VAL A 94 16.26 -9.46 -2.31
C VAL A 94 17.20 -10.36 -3.08
N ALA A 95 18.50 -10.04 -3.04
CA ALA A 95 19.55 -10.85 -3.64
C ALA A 95 20.43 -11.46 -2.55
N ALA A 96 20.64 -12.76 -2.61
CA ALA A 96 21.62 -13.52 -1.84
C ALA A 96 22.60 -14.19 -2.81
N VAL A 97 23.64 -14.85 -2.28
CA VAL A 97 24.67 -15.48 -3.12
C VAL A 97 24.03 -16.46 -4.11
N GLY A 98 24.06 -16.09 -5.40
CA GLY A 98 23.62 -16.94 -6.52
C GLY A 98 22.10 -16.90 -6.82
N ASP A 99 21.32 -16.11 -6.08
CA ASP A 99 19.88 -15.97 -6.31
C ASP A 99 19.43 -14.52 -6.09
N GLU A 100 18.59 -14.01 -6.97
CA GLU A 100 17.93 -12.71 -6.85
C GLU A 100 16.43 -12.89 -7.10
N GLN A 101 15.65 -12.46 -6.14
CA GLN A 101 14.19 -12.44 -6.24
C GLN A 101 13.73 -10.98 -6.33
N ALA A 102 13.10 -10.64 -7.42
CA ALA A 102 12.53 -9.32 -7.64
C ALA A 102 11.03 -9.42 -7.90
N GLN A 103 10.27 -8.48 -7.35
CA GLN A 103 8.84 -8.38 -7.56
C GLN A 103 8.50 -6.94 -7.94
N THR A 104 7.80 -6.77 -9.06
CA THR A 104 7.24 -5.49 -9.48
C THR A 104 5.72 -5.59 -9.52
N VAL A 105 5.05 -4.61 -8.91
CA VAL A 105 3.59 -4.47 -8.95
C VAL A 105 3.24 -3.07 -9.42
N GLU A 106 2.40 -2.98 -10.43
CA GLU A 106 1.81 -1.73 -10.92
C GLU A 106 0.30 -1.77 -10.66
N MET A 107 -0.19 -0.79 -9.89
CA MET A 107 -1.54 -0.76 -9.33
C MET A 107 -2.21 0.60 -9.59
N PRO A 108 -3.09 0.69 -10.61
CA PRO A 108 -3.95 1.84 -10.76
C PRO A 108 -4.99 1.89 -9.63
N LEU A 109 -5.21 3.09 -9.10
CA LEU A 109 -6.14 3.36 -7.99
C LEU A 109 -7.07 4.51 -8.38
N GLU A 110 -8.35 4.36 -8.07
CA GLU A 110 -9.30 5.46 -7.99
C GLU A 110 -9.65 5.68 -6.52
N ALA A 111 -9.45 6.89 -6.01
CA ALA A 111 -9.65 7.22 -4.62
C ALA A 111 -10.64 8.37 -4.45
N ARG A 112 -11.37 8.39 -3.33
CA ARG A 112 -12.32 9.43 -2.94
C ARG A 112 -12.27 9.63 -1.44
N PHE A 113 -12.38 10.85 -0.99
CA PHE A 113 -12.65 11.09 0.43
C PHE A 113 -14.06 10.62 0.78
N HIS A 114 -14.24 10.11 2.00
CA HIS A 114 -15.55 9.75 2.49
C HIS A 114 -16.42 11.01 2.71
N CYS A 115 -17.73 10.93 2.45
CA CYS A 115 -18.62 12.09 2.46
C CYS A 115 -18.74 12.77 3.82
N THR A 116 -18.70 11.99 4.90
CA THR A 116 -18.85 12.49 6.27
C THR A 116 -17.53 12.58 7.03
N ASP A 117 -16.45 11.97 6.50
CA ASP A 117 -15.12 11.98 7.12
C ASP A 117 -14.03 12.31 6.10
N SER A 118 -13.49 13.51 6.17
CA SER A 118 -12.42 13.99 5.29
C SER A 118 -11.03 13.42 5.64
N THR A 119 -10.94 12.63 6.69
CA THR A 119 -9.70 11.91 7.06
C THR A 119 -9.71 10.46 6.59
N ASP A 120 -10.79 10.05 5.94
CA ASP A 120 -10.98 8.70 5.41
C ASP A 120 -11.01 8.74 3.87
N VAL A 121 -10.13 7.97 3.23
CA VAL A 121 -9.99 7.86 1.78
C VAL A 121 -10.33 6.44 1.36
N GLU A 122 -11.40 6.29 0.61
CA GLU A 122 -11.80 5.02 0.03
C GLU A 122 -11.23 4.87 -1.38
N MET A 123 -10.73 3.69 -1.69
CA MET A 123 -10.01 3.38 -2.93
C MET A 123 -10.57 2.12 -3.59
N VAL A 124 -10.55 2.13 -4.92
CA VAL A 124 -10.82 0.94 -5.74
C VAL A 124 -9.60 0.64 -6.58
N LEU A 125 -9.15 -0.60 -6.56
CA LEU A 125 -8.03 -1.08 -7.34
C LEU A 125 -8.47 -1.36 -8.78
N GLY A 126 -7.76 -0.81 -9.75
CA GLY A 126 -7.92 -1.12 -11.17
C GLY A 126 -7.26 -2.46 -11.52
N THR A 127 -6.91 -2.63 -12.79
CA THR A 127 -6.18 -3.81 -13.24
C THR A 127 -4.73 -3.76 -12.76
N VAL A 128 -4.43 -4.60 -11.77
CA VAL A 128 -3.07 -4.72 -11.22
C VAL A 128 -2.23 -5.61 -12.13
N THR A 129 -1.01 -5.19 -12.42
CA THR A 129 -0.10 -5.87 -13.35
C THR A 129 1.29 -6.07 -12.77
N SER A 130 2.03 -7.03 -13.36
CA SER A 130 3.43 -7.30 -13.10
C SER A 130 4.14 -7.67 -14.40
N PRO A 131 5.43 -7.32 -14.60
CA PRO A 131 6.22 -7.85 -15.69
C PRO A 131 6.49 -9.37 -15.58
N ASP A 132 6.42 -9.94 -14.38
CA ASP A 132 6.46 -11.37 -14.19
C ASP A 132 5.15 -12.01 -14.65
N ALA A 133 5.21 -12.93 -15.60
CA ALA A 133 4.04 -13.51 -16.25
C ALA A 133 3.18 -14.37 -15.32
N GLU A 134 3.79 -15.08 -14.38
CA GLU A 134 3.09 -15.90 -13.41
C GLU A 134 2.35 -15.04 -12.40
N LEU A 135 3.04 -14.09 -11.78
CA LEU A 135 2.44 -13.12 -10.86
C LEU A 135 1.35 -12.30 -11.56
N ASN A 136 1.60 -11.84 -12.79
CA ASN A 136 0.62 -11.09 -13.56
C ASN A 136 -0.68 -11.87 -13.80
N GLY A 137 -0.58 -13.18 -14.06
CA GLY A 137 -1.74 -14.06 -14.16
C GLY A 137 -2.55 -14.13 -12.87
N GLN A 138 -1.87 -14.17 -11.73
CA GLN A 138 -2.49 -14.23 -10.40
C GLN A 138 -3.08 -12.88 -9.96
N LEU A 139 -2.55 -11.75 -10.43
CA LEU A 139 -3.01 -10.41 -10.08
C LEU A 139 -4.33 -10.01 -10.78
N ARG A 140 -4.69 -10.63 -11.91
CA ARG A 140 -5.92 -10.29 -12.66
C ARG A 140 -7.20 -10.28 -11.81
N PRO A 141 -7.44 -11.29 -10.93
CA PRO A 141 -8.64 -11.32 -10.09
C PRO A 141 -8.68 -10.27 -8.98
N VAL A 142 -7.60 -9.50 -8.78
CA VAL A 142 -7.53 -8.44 -7.76
C VAL A 142 -8.30 -7.19 -8.18
N ALA A 143 -8.52 -6.98 -9.49
CA ALA A 143 -9.25 -5.83 -10.00
C ALA A 143 -10.63 -5.71 -9.32
N GLY A 144 -10.98 -4.50 -8.87
CA GLY A 144 -12.21 -4.24 -8.11
C GLY A 144 -12.08 -4.48 -6.60
N SER A 145 -10.93 -4.96 -6.09
CA SER A 145 -10.66 -4.93 -4.65
C SER A 145 -10.78 -3.51 -4.12
N GLN A 146 -11.23 -3.38 -2.87
CA GLN A 146 -11.40 -2.09 -2.21
C GLN A 146 -10.32 -1.92 -1.14
N ALA A 147 -9.94 -0.67 -0.90
CA ALA A 147 -9.06 -0.32 0.21
C ALA A 147 -9.52 1.00 0.83
N GLY A 148 -9.25 1.17 2.11
CA GLY A 148 -9.49 2.42 2.83
C GLY A 148 -8.23 2.88 3.54
N LEU A 149 -7.94 4.17 3.50
CA LEU A 149 -6.79 4.79 4.15
C LEU A 149 -7.26 5.83 5.16
N ALA A 150 -6.97 5.62 6.43
CA ALA A 150 -7.15 6.65 7.44
C ALA A 150 -5.91 7.57 7.48
N ILE A 151 -6.16 8.87 7.43
CA ILE A 151 -5.13 9.91 7.39
C ILE A 151 -5.22 10.79 8.64
N GLY A 152 -4.11 11.00 9.31
CA GLY A 152 -3.96 11.91 10.43
C GLY A 152 -3.39 13.28 10.06
N PRO A 153 -3.05 14.09 11.06
CA PRO A 153 -2.42 15.40 10.86
C PRO A 153 -1.18 15.32 9.98
N GLY A 154 -0.96 16.32 9.14
CA GLY A 154 0.15 16.37 8.20
C GLY A 154 0.05 15.32 7.08
N SER A 155 -1.15 14.87 6.74
CA SER A 155 -1.39 13.79 5.75
C SER A 155 -0.69 12.47 6.12
N MET A 156 -0.52 12.20 7.42
CA MET A 156 0.12 10.99 7.92
C MET A 156 -0.81 9.79 7.77
N PRO A 157 -0.41 8.71 7.08
CA PRO A 157 -1.19 7.47 7.07
C PRO A 157 -1.18 6.82 8.46
N ILE A 158 -2.35 6.38 8.91
CA ILE A 158 -2.55 5.76 10.23
C ILE A 158 -2.86 4.28 10.10
N SER A 159 -3.77 3.94 9.19
CA SER A 159 -4.16 2.55 8.95
C SER A 159 -4.62 2.35 7.52
N LEU A 160 -4.35 1.17 7.01
CA LEU A 160 -4.83 0.68 5.73
C LEU A 160 -5.86 -0.42 6.00
N ARG A 161 -7.01 -0.33 5.37
CA ARG A 161 -8.02 -1.38 5.30
C ARG A 161 -7.95 -1.97 3.90
N LEU A 162 -7.92 -3.28 3.78
CA LEU A 162 -7.93 -3.97 2.49
C LEU A 162 -9.09 -4.96 2.47
N LEU A 163 -9.98 -4.81 1.50
CA LEU A 163 -11.07 -5.73 1.21
C LEU A 163 -10.80 -6.37 -0.17
N PRO A 164 -10.12 -7.52 -0.19
CA PRO A 164 -9.80 -8.20 -1.43
C PRO A 164 -11.05 -8.66 -2.16
N ALA A 165 -11.04 -8.65 -3.49
CA ALA A 165 -12.07 -9.31 -4.28
C ALA A 165 -12.11 -10.82 -3.93
N GLU A 166 -13.29 -11.41 -3.89
CA GLU A 166 -13.48 -12.82 -3.51
C GLU A 166 -12.64 -13.79 -4.36
N SER A 167 -12.48 -13.46 -5.64
CA SER A 167 -11.69 -14.24 -6.60
C SER A 167 -10.17 -14.10 -6.45
N ALA A 168 -9.69 -13.15 -5.63
CA ALA A 168 -8.25 -12.93 -5.46
C ALA A 168 -7.60 -14.05 -4.62
N GLY A 169 -6.60 -14.72 -5.18
CA GLY A 169 -5.80 -15.74 -4.48
C GLY A 169 -4.88 -15.13 -3.42
N SER A 170 -4.42 -15.96 -2.47
CA SER A 170 -3.59 -15.52 -1.33
C SER A 170 -2.29 -14.83 -1.75
N GLN A 171 -1.60 -15.34 -2.77
CA GLN A 171 -0.34 -14.75 -3.25
C GLN A 171 -0.57 -13.34 -3.85
N ALA A 172 -1.65 -13.17 -4.62
CA ALA A 172 -2.00 -11.86 -5.18
C ALA A 172 -2.40 -10.86 -4.09
N ARG A 173 -3.16 -11.31 -3.08
CA ARG A 173 -3.50 -10.48 -1.91
C ARG A 173 -2.26 -10.00 -1.19
N LEU A 174 -1.31 -10.91 -0.91
CA LEU A 174 -0.06 -10.59 -0.25
C LEU A 174 0.79 -9.59 -1.06
N ALA A 175 0.88 -9.77 -2.39
CA ALA A 175 1.63 -8.85 -3.26
C ALA A 175 1.04 -7.43 -3.25
N VAL A 176 -0.28 -7.30 -3.29
CA VAL A 176 -0.99 -6.01 -3.19
C VAL A 176 -0.82 -5.38 -1.83
N GLU A 177 -1.02 -6.14 -0.76
CA GLU A 177 -0.82 -5.69 0.62
C GLU A 177 0.60 -5.16 0.82
N GLN A 178 1.60 -5.95 0.42
CA GLN A 178 3.00 -5.57 0.52
C GLN A 178 3.30 -4.27 -0.25
N ALA A 179 2.81 -4.13 -1.48
CA ALA A 179 3.01 -2.93 -2.28
C ALA A 179 2.41 -1.68 -1.61
N LEU A 180 1.18 -1.77 -1.10
CA LEU A 180 0.51 -0.68 -0.39
C LEU A 180 1.22 -0.34 0.91
N VAL A 181 1.54 -1.32 1.75
CA VAL A 181 2.22 -1.10 3.03
C VAL A 181 3.59 -0.46 2.84
N GLN A 182 4.41 -0.97 1.91
CA GLN A 182 5.72 -0.41 1.61
C GLN A 182 5.62 1.06 1.15
N SER A 183 4.64 1.37 0.30
CA SER A 183 4.44 2.75 -0.17
C SER A 183 4.03 3.69 0.96
N LEU A 184 3.18 3.25 1.89
CA LEU A 184 2.73 4.04 3.03
C LEU A 184 3.83 4.19 4.10
N GLN A 185 4.70 3.21 4.27
CA GLN A 185 5.88 3.30 5.14
C GLN A 185 6.91 4.32 4.63
N LEU A 186 6.98 4.58 3.32
CA LEU A 186 7.80 5.64 2.73
C LEU A 186 7.07 6.97 2.59
N SER A 187 5.85 7.11 3.15
CA SER A 187 5.14 8.39 3.19
C SER A 187 5.89 9.44 4.00
N VAL A 188 5.75 10.69 3.57
CA VAL A 188 6.41 11.87 4.17
C VAL A 188 5.35 12.77 4.81
N PRO A 189 5.00 12.58 6.10
CA PRO A 189 4.06 13.46 6.78
C PRO A 189 4.62 14.88 6.90
N LEU A 190 3.72 15.86 6.75
CA LEU A 190 4.06 17.28 6.82
C LEU A 190 4.11 17.76 8.28
N PRO A 191 4.95 18.75 8.62
CA PRO A 191 4.88 19.45 9.90
C PRO A 191 3.52 20.13 10.10
N THR A 192 3.05 20.18 11.33
CA THR A 192 1.84 20.91 11.72
C THR A 192 2.13 22.38 12.01
N GLU A 193 3.38 22.75 12.19
CA GLU A 193 3.86 24.10 12.38
C GLU A 193 3.92 24.87 11.04
N PRO A 194 3.87 26.20 11.07
CA PRO A 194 4.03 27.02 9.87
C PRO A 194 5.43 26.88 9.25
N ILE A 195 5.47 26.56 7.96
CA ILE A 195 6.70 26.38 7.17
C ILE A 195 6.69 27.23 5.90
N ALA A 196 7.86 27.41 5.31
CA ALA A 196 8.07 28.05 4.01
C ALA A 196 9.01 27.18 3.15
N VAL A 197 9.19 27.55 1.89
CA VAL A 197 10.18 26.89 1.00
C VAL A 197 11.56 26.93 1.65
N GLY A 198 12.30 25.82 1.57
CA GLY A 198 13.54 25.58 2.28
C GLY A 198 13.35 25.05 3.71
N ALA A 199 12.12 24.79 4.14
CA ALA A 199 11.88 24.10 5.40
C ALA A 199 12.43 22.68 5.35
N THR A 200 12.97 22.23 6.50
CA THR A 200 13.46 20.86 6.67
C THR A 200 12.87 20.24 7.92
N TRP A 201 12.52 18.95 7.85
CA TRP A 201 12.00 18.20 8.98
C TRP A 201 12.39 16.72 8.88
N ARG A 202 12.31 16.04 9.99
CA ARG A 202 12.49 14.60 10.10
C ARG A 202 11.19 13.92 10.49
N ALA A 203 10.84 12.85 9.77
CA ALA A 203 9.83 11.89 10.17
C ALA A 203 10.53 10.62 10.65
N GLU A 204 10.26 10.20 11.89
CA GLU A 204 10.85 9.02 12.51
C GLU A 204 9.75 8.02 12.84
N ARG A 205 9.97 6.75 12.49
CA ARG A 205 9.06 5.65 12.84
C ARG A 205 9.81 4.35 13.09
N THR A 206 9.20 3.45 13.88
CA THR A 206 9.70 2.09 14.05
C THR A 206 8.92 1.15 13.15
N ILE A 207 9.61 0.41 12.30
CA ILE A 207 9.03 -0.60 11.40
C ILE A 207 9.38 -1.98 11.94
N ASN A 208 8.34 -2.78 12.23
CA ASN A 208 8.48 -4.16 12.63
C ASN A 208 8.33 -5.06 11.39
N SER A 209 9.40 -5.71 11.01
CA SER A 209 9.48 -6.68 9.91
C SER A 209 10.40 -7.84 10.31
N ALA A 210 11.05 -8.50 9.37
CA ALA A 210 12.07 -9.50 9.67
C ALA A 210 13.21 -8.96 10.58
N ALA A 211 13.53 -7.67 10.46
CA ALA A 211 14.30 -6.92 11.43
C ALA A 211 13.48 -5.72 11.90
N THR A 212 13.48 -5.43 13.21
CA THR A 212 12.89 -4.18 13.69
C THR A 212 13.88 -3.05 13.45
N VAL A 213 13.45 -2.03 12.71
CA VAL A 213 14.29 -0.88 12.37
C VAL A 213 13.64 0.43 12.80
N THR A 214 14.47 1.42 13.14
CA THR A 214 14.07 2.82 13.18
C THR A 214 14.36 3.41 11.81
N GLN A 215 13.31 3.91 11.14
CA GLN A 215 13.39 4.60 9.87
C GLN A 215 13.36 6.11 10.11
N HIS A 216 14.30 6.81 9.51
CA HIS A 216 14.33 8.27 9.42
C HIS A 216 14.10 8.68 7.97
N ILE A 217 13.17 9.61 7.77
CA ILE A 217 12.98 10.30 6.49
C ILE A 217 13.21 11.78 6.74
N ASP A 218 14.32 12.30 6.21
CA ASP A 218 14.60 13.73 6.22
C ASP A 218 14.03 14.35 4.94
N ALA A 219 13.21 15.37 5.08
CA ALA A 219 12.54 16.04 3.98
C ALA A 219 12.96 17.51 3.90
N THR A 220 13.10 18.02 2.68
CA THR A 220 13.32 19.44 2.38
C THR A 220 12.24 19.94 1.43
N LEU A 221 11.47 20.94 1.82
CA LEU A 221 10.48 21.58 0.97
C LEU A 221 11.15 22.41 -0.11
N THR A 222 11.11 21.97 -1.35
CA THR A 222 11.79 22.62 -2.48
C THR A 222 10.88 23.57 -3.26
N ALA A 223 9.55 23.30 -3.27
CA ALA A 223 8.57 24.18 -3.90
C ALA A 223 7.22 24.12 -3.18
N TRP A 224 6.48 25.24 -3.21
CA TRP A 224 5.11 25.32 -2.74
C TRP A 224 4.29 26.24 -3.65
N GLU A 225 3.44 25.64 -4.49
CA GLU A 225 2.63 26.33 -5.50
C GLU A 225 1.14 26.00 -5.28
N GLY A 226 0.37 26.98 -4.83
CA GLY A 226 -1.03 26.79 -4.47
C GLY A 226 -1.18 25.75 -3.37
N ASN A 227 -1.79 24.61 -3.69
CA ASN A 227 -1.96 23.46 -2.79
C ASN A 227 -0.86 22.39 -2.96
N ARG A 228 0.05 22.54 -3.91
CA ARG A 228 1.10 21.56 -4.22
C ARG A 228 2.40 21.87 -3.51
N LEU A 229 2.93 20.84 -2.84
CA LEU A 229 4.21 20.86 -2.15
C LEU A 229 5.11 19.83 -2.79
N THR A 230 6.31 20.22 -3.21
CA THR A 230 7.35 19.31 -3.69
C THR A 230 8.47 19.24 -2.68
N MET A 231 8.90 18.05 -2.35
CA MET A 231 9.92 17.77 -1.33
C MET A 231 10.96 16.81 -1.89
N ASP A 232 12.23 17.12 -1.66
CA ASP A 232 13.30 16.13 -1.76
C ASP A 232 13.42 15.40 -0.43
N VAL A 233 13.67 14.10 -0.49
CA VAL A 233 13.73 13.23 0.70
C VAL A 233 14.98 12.37 0.71
N THR A 234 15.49 12.09 1.91
CA THR A 234 16.47 11.05 2.16
C THR A 234 15.92 10.07 3.17
N VAL A 235 16.15 8.79 2.96
CA VAL A 235 15.71 7.69 3.83
C VAL A 235 16.94 7.03 4.42
N ASP A 236 16.90 6.73 5.71
CA ASP A 236 17.91 5.95 6.41
C ASP A 236 17.23 5.02 7.42
N GLU A 237 17.70 3.78 7.52
CA GLU A 237 17.19 2.81 8.48
C GLU A 237 18.31 2.25 9.34
N THR A 238 18.04 2.16 10.64
CA THR A 238 18.95 1.59 11.63
C THR A 238 18.24 0.48 12.40
N PRO A 239 18.81 -0.72 12.52
CA PRO A 239 18.21 -1.79 13.29
C PRO A 239 18.15 -1.43 14.79
N VAL A 240 17.01 -1.68 15.41
CA VAL A 240 16.78 -1.46 16.85
C VAL A 240 17.58 -2.47 17.69
N ASN A 241 17.76 -3.67 17.14
CA ASN A 241 18.53 -4.75 17.74
C ASN A 241 19.21 -5.59 16.62
N SER A 242 20.06 -6.53 17.02
CA SER A 242 20.80 -7.39 16.08
C SER A 242 20.05 -8.67 15.70
N VAL A 243 18.72 -8.71 15.82
CA VAL A 243 17.92 -9.90 15.54
C VAL A 243 17.23 -9.78 14.19
N PHE A 244 17.35 -10.83 13.38
CA PHE A 244 16.63 -11.02 12.13
C PHE A 244 15.79 -12.29 12.24
N VAL A 245 14.48 -12.15 12.12
CA VAL A 245 13.52 -13.28 12.11
C VAL A 245 13.39 -13.80 10.68
N ILE A 246 13.64 -15.10 10.47
CA ILE A 246 13.48 -15.69 9.14
C ILE A 246 11.97 -15.75 8.81
N PRO A 247 11.52 -15.10 7.73
CA PRO A 247 10.11 -15.12 7.37
C PRO A 247 9.56 -16.54 7.21
N GLY A 248 8.40 -16.82 7.83
CA GLY A 248 7.77 -18.14 7.80
C GLY A 248 8.40 -19.19 8.70
N SER A 249 9.31 -18.80 9.61
CA SER A 249 10.00 -19.66 10.56
C SER A 249 10.11 -19.00 11.91
N ASP A 250 10.24 -19.81 12.98
CA ASP A 250 10.58 -19.33 14.33
C ASP A 250 12.10 -19.16 14.54
N GLN A 251 12.89 -19.36 13.49
CA GLN A 251 14.34 -19.24 13.56
C GLN A 251 14.78 -17.78 13.42
N THR A 252 15.87 -17.45 14.09
CA THR A 252 16.50 -16.12 14.03
C THR A 252 17.96 -16.20 13.60
N LEU A 253 18.41 -15.15 12.95
CA LEU A 253 19.81 -14.88 12.63
C LEU A 253 20.25 -13.61 13.36
N ASN A 254 21.55 -13.46 13.54
CA ASN A 254 22.12 -12.23 14.07
C ASN A 254 22.57 -11.32 12.92
N ILE A 255 22.28 -10.03 13.06
CA ILE A 255 22.73 -8.99 12.14
C ILE A 255 24.11 -8.51 12.62
N SER A 256 25.16 -8.72 11.83
CA SER A 256 26.50 -8.19 12.10
C SER A 256 26.72 -6.84 11.43
N ARG A 257 26.15 -6.66 10.23
CA ARG A 257 26.18 -5.40 9.49
C ARG A 257 24.83 -5.13 8.87
N PHE A 258 24.48 -3.86 8.81
CA PHE A 258 23.24 -3.39 8.21
C PHE A 258 23.46 -2.01 7.60
N SER A 259 22.95 -1.83 6.39
CA SER A 259 22.81 -0.53 5.76
C SER A 259 21.51 -0.55 4.96
N ASN A 260 20.70 0.48 5.06
CA ASN A 260 19.54 0.69 4.20
C ASN A 260 19.33 2.19 4.09
N SER A 261 19.51 2.75 2.90
CA SER A 261 19.42 4.18 2.68
C SER A 261 18.90 4.47 1.28
N GLY A 262 18.31 5.65 1.10
CA GLY A 262 17.73 6.01 -0.17
C GLY A 262 17.48 7.50 -0.32
N THR A 263 17.02 7.88 -1.49
CA THR A 263 16.66 9.25 -1.83
C THR A 263 15.42 9.27 -2.71
N GLY A 264 14.77 10.41 -2.78
CA GLY A 264 13.61 10.56 -3.66
C GLY A 264 13.07 11.97 -3.70
N GLN A 265 11.98 12.09 -4.45
CA GLN A 265 11.19 13.31 -4.52
C GLN A 265 9.71 12.95 -4.41
N VAL A 266 8.97 13.76 -3.68
CA VAL A 266 7.53 13.60 -3.45
C VAL A 266 6.82 14.91 -3.74
N THR A 267 5.72 14.85 -4.50
CA THR A 267 4.80 15.96 -4.68
C THR A 267 3.44 15.58 -4.09
N LEU A 268 3.02 16.34 -3.08
CA LEU A 268 1.71 16.24 -2.47
C LEU A 268 0.82 17.39 -2.95
N ASP A 269 -0.48 17.17 -2.93
CA ASP A 269 -1.49 18.23 -3.07
C ASP A 269 -2.40 18.16 -1.84
N LEU A 270 -2.52 19.27 -1.12
CA LEU A 270 -3.29 19.38 0.13
C LEU A 270 -4.79 19.08 -0.06
N THR A 271 -5.27 19.05 -1.30
CA THR A 271 -6.65 18.67 -1.64
C THR A 271 -6.83 17.16 -1.88
N ARG A 272 -5.73 16.38 -1.88
CA ARG A 272 -5.73 14.97 -2.21
C ARG A 272 -5.31 14.11 -1.01
N GLY A 273 -5.81 12.88 -0.98
CA GLY A 273 -5.39 11.86 0.00
C GLY A 273 -4.24 10.97 -0.50
N LEU A 274 -3.97 10.97 -1.81
CA LEU A 274 -2.87 10.25 -2.44
C LEU A 274 -1.84 11.22 -3.02
N PRO A 275 -0.55 10.87 -3.09
CA PRO A 275 0.47 11.68 -3.75
C PRO A 275 0.10 12.02 -5.21
N VAL A 276 0.48 13.20 -5.67
CA VAL A 276 0.39 13.56 -7.09
C VAL A 276 1.45 12.82 -7.88
N SER A 277 2.65 12.79 -7.35
CA SER A 277 3.76 12.01 -7.86
C SER A 277 4.76 11.73 -6.74
N ALA A 278 5.45 10.62 -6.83
CA ALA A 278 6.61 10.32 -6.00
C ALA A 278 7.53 9.35 -6.71
N ARG A 279 8.81 9.44 -6.39
CA ARG A 279 9.78 8.40 -6.65
C ARG A 279 10.76 8.38 -5.50
N ILE A 280 10.84 7.24 -4.81
CA ILE A 280 11.80 7.00 -3.73
C ILE A 280 12.46 5.67 -4.02
N ASP A 281 13.79 5.67 -4.09
CA ASP A 281 14.60 4.48 -4.30
C ASP A 281 15.46 4.26 -3.05
N VAL A 282 15.40 3.05 -2.48
CA VAL A 282 16.10 2.66 -1.25
C VAL A 282 16.88 1.39 -1.53
N ASP A 283 18.18 1.40 -1.24
CA ASP A 283 19.07 0.25 -1.39
C ASP A 283 19.69 -0.11 -0.05
N GLY A 284 19.86 -1.40 0.19
CA GLY A 284 20.38 -1.91 1.43
C GLY A 284 21.25 -3.16 1.28
N ALA A 285 22.01 -3.41 2.33
CA ALA A 285 22.72 -4.66 2.50
C ALA A 285 22.74 -5.06 3.97
N ARG A 286 22.67 -6.36 4.21
CA ARG A 286 22.80 -6.92 5.56
C ARG A 286 23.65 -8.18 5.54
N GLU A 287 24.45 -8.33 6.58
CA GLU A 287 25.24 -9.51 6.86
C GLU A 287 24.62 -10.22 8.06
N LEU A 288 24.18 -11.45 7.83
CA LEU A 288 23.46 -12.27 8.78
C LEU A 288 24.28 -13.51 9.09
N PHE A 289 24.26 -13.96 10.33
CA PHE A 289 24.89 -15.24 10.70
C PHE A 289 24.01 -16.02 11.69
N GLY A 290 24.09 -17.35 11.57
CA GLY A 290 23.44 -18.29 12.48
C GLY A 290 24.40 -18.75 13.60
N ALA A 291 24.41 -20.04 13.86
CA ALA A 291 25.28 -20.63 14.88
C ALA A 291 26.78 -20.56 14.53
N ASP A 292 27.13 -20.51 13.23
CA ASP A 292 28.51 -20.38 12.76
C ASP A 292 28.76 -18.96 12.22
N PRO A 293 29.44 -18.09 12.95
CA PRO A 293 29.74 -16.73 12.50
C PRO A 293 30.77 -16.66 11.36
N ALA A 294 31.49 -17.77 11.07
CA ALA A 294 32.45 -17.83 9.97
C ALA A 294 31.77 -18.00 8.59
N GLN A 295 30.45 -18.26 8.56
CA GLN A 295 29.67 -18.44 7.34
C GLN A 295 28.52 -17.41 7.28
N PRO A 296 28.81 -16.13 7.07
CA PRO A 296 27.76 -15.11 6.99
C PRO A 296 26.95 -15.23 5.69
N LEU A 297 25.65 -15.03 5.79
CA LEU A 297 24.77 -14.81 4.66
C LEU A 297 24.73 -13.31 4.35
N ILE A 298 25.20 -12.93 3.19
CA ILE A 298 25.13 -11.54 2.71
C ILE A 298 23.87 -11.41 1.84
N GLN A 299 22.99 -10.49 2.21
CA GLN A 299 21.82 -10.14 1.43
C GLN A 299 21.89 -8.67 1.00
N ARG A 300 21.52 -8.42 -0.24
CA ARG A 300 21.25 -7.06 -0.76
C ARG A 300 19.75 -6.91 -0.93
N THR A 301 19.24 -5.73 -0.65
CA THR A 301 17.82 -5.41 -0.79
C THR A 301 17.68 -4.12 -1.59
N SER A 302 16.65 -4.04 -2.42
CA SER A 302 16.25 -2.77 -3.02
C SER A 302 14.73 -2.61 -2.94
N LEU A 303 14.29 -1.36 -2.84
CA LEU A 303 12.90 -0.97 -2.91
C LEU A 303 12.77 0.34 -3.70
N SER A 304 12.01 0.30 -4.77
CA SER A 304 11.59 1.49 -5.51
C SER A 304 10.08 1.68 -5.35
N VAL A 305 9.66 2.87 -4.94
CA VAL A 305 8.24 3.25 -4.84
C VAL A 305 8.00 4.45 -5.73
N GLY A 306 7.08 4.31 -6.68
CA GLY A 306 6.65 5.36 -7.59
C GLY A 306 5.15 5.61 -7.50
N TRP A 307 4.76 6.89 -7.51
CA TRP A 307 3.39 7.35 -7.70
C TRP A 307 3.31 8.23 -8.95
N ARG A 308 2.29 8.04 -9.76
CA ARG A 308 2.04 8.84 -10.98
C ARG A 308 0.55 8.96 -11.29
#